data_2ae1bf996eb4d51a85884ef2664d8de4
#
_entry.id   2ae1bf996eb4d51a85884ef2664d8de4
#
_cell.length_a   1.000
_cell.length_b   1.000
_cell.length_c   1.000
_cell.angle_alpha   90.00
_cell.angle_beta   90.00
_cell.angle_gamma   90.00
#
_symmetry.space_group_name_H-M   'P 1'
#
loop_
_entity.id
_entity.type
_entity.pdbx_description
1 polymer ?
#
loop_
_entity_poly.entity_id
_entity_poly.type
_entity_poly.pdbx_seq_one_letter_code
_entity_poly.pdbx_strand_id
1 'polypeptide(L)'
;EDIIESAPKNVQEHINQQDVIFKPNSGPQTQFLAASEREVFYGGARGGGKSYAMLVDPLRYCAKANHRALLVRRTMPELRDLIQKSQLLYSKAFPSAKWREQEKEWRFPSGAKIEFGYAENMTDVLRYQGQSYTWIGIDELPQYPSPDIYNFLRSSLRSVDKDIPVYMLSLIHI
;
A
#
# COMPACT_ATOMS: atom_id res chain seq x y z
N GLU A 1 2.46 -4.04 20.88
CA GLU A 1 2.83 -5.23 21.68
C GLU A 1 2.38 -5.05 23.12
N ASP A 2 2.66 -3.92 23.77
CA ASP A 2 2.39 -3.69 25.20
C ASP A 2 0.90 -3.71 25.61
N ILE A 3 -0.02 -3.39 24.68
CA ILE A 3 -1.47 -3.38 24.97
C ILE A 3 -2.05 -4.80 24.97
N ILE A 4 -1.49 -5.71 24.18
CA ILE A 4 -1.93 -7.10 24.11
C ILE A 4 -1.42 -7.90 25.32
N GLU A 5 -0.20 -7.65 25.78
CA GLU A 5 0.38 -8.30 26.95
C GLU A 5 -0.31 -7.92 28.27
N SER A 6 -0.91 -6.73 28.35
CA SER A 6 -1.65 -6.27 29.54
C SER A 6 -3.10 -6.78 29.62
N ALA A 7 -3.61 -7.39 28.55
CA ALA A 7 -4.98 -7.91 28.52
C ALA A 7 -5.11 -9.22 29.31
N PRO A 8 -6.29 -9.53 29.92
CA PRO A 8 -6.53 -10.83 30.56
C PRO A 8 -6.28 -11.99 29.60
N LYS A 9 -5.74 -13.11 30.11
CA LYS A 9 -5.36 -14.28 29.29
C LYS A 9 -6.47 -14.80 28.36
N ASN A 10 -7.72 -14.75 28.80
CA ASN A 10 -8.88 -15.15 27.98
C ASN A 10 -9.14 -14.19 26.81
N VAL A 11 -8.79 -12.92 26.95
CA VAL A 11 -8.89 -11.91 25.87
C VAL A 11 -7.70 -12.07 24.92
N GLN A 12 -6.50 -12.34 25.44
CA GLN A 12 -5.30 -12.62 24.64
C GLN A 12 -5.46 -13.89 23.79
N GLU A 13 -6.06 -14.95 24.31
CA GLU A 13 -6.35 -16.17 23.56
C GLU A 13 -7.42 -15.97 22.46
N HIS A 14 -8.43 -15.12 22.70
CA HIS A 14 -9.44 -14.77 21.69
C HIS A 14 -8.88 -13.89 20.56
N ILE A 15 -7.99 -12.95 20.86
CA ILE A 15 -7.30 -12.13 19.87
C ILE A 15 -6.33 -12.96 19.04
N ASN A 16 -5.71 -14.00 19.63
CA ASN A 16 -4.66 -14.78 18.99
C ASN A 16 -5.13 -15.82 17.96
N GLN A 17 -6.42 -16.18 17.87
CA GLN A 17 -6.84 -17.30 17.03
C GLN A 17 -7.80 -16.98 15.87
N GLN A 18 -8.51 -15.86 15.84
CA GLN A 18 -9.56 -15.64 14.82
C GLN A 18 -9.47 -14.36 13.98
N ASP A 19 -8.68 -13.34 14.37
CA ASP A 19 -8.74 -12.01 13.74
C ASP A 19 -7.45 -11.54 13.08
N VAL A 20 -6.39 -12.34 13.03
CA VAL A 20 -5.15 -11.97 12.35
C VAL A 20 -5.26 -12.30 10.86
N ILE A 21 -5.64 -11.31 10.05
CA ILE A 21 -5.78 -11.43 8.60
C ILE A 21 -4.43 -11.37 7.90
N PHE A 22 -3.49 -10.61 8.45
CA PHE A 22 -2.13 -10.50 7.95
C PHE A 22 -1.15 -10.43 9.13
N LYS A 23 -0.10 -11.25 9.06
CA LYS A 23 1.05 -11.19 9.96
C LYS A 23 2.31 -11.03 9.13
N PRO A 24 3.12 -9.98 9.33
CA PRO A 24 4.35 -9.82 8.60
C PRO A 24 5.34 -10.93 8.95
N ASN A 25 6.13 -11.33 7.96
CA ASN A 25 7.28 -12.20 8.18
C ASN A 25 8.32 -11.45 9.02
N SER A 26 8.98 -12.15 9.94
CA SER A 26 10.07 -11.57 10.72
C SER A 26 11.22 -11.06 9.82
N GLY A 27 11.89 -10.00 10.24
CA GLY A 27 13.02 -9.42 9.53
C GLY A 27 12.61 -8.32 8.55
N PRO A 28 13.03 -8.35 7.26
CA PRO A 28 12.89 -7.23 6.34
C PRO A 28 11.47 -6.73 6.15
N GLN A 29 10.46 -7.62 6.11
CA GLN A 29 9.06 -7.22 5.94
C GLN A 29 8.54 -6.47 7.16
N THR A 30 8.90 -6.91 8.37
CA THR A 30 8.55 -6.21 9.61
C THR A 30 9.23 -4.86 9.68
N GLN A 31 10.52 -4.77 9.32
CA GLN A 31 11.26 -3.51 9.28
C GLN A 31 10.65 -2.51 8.29
N PHE A 32 10.28 -3.00 7.10
CA PHE A 32 9.61 -2.18 6.09
C PHE A 32 8.28 -1.60 6.60
N LEU A 33 7.44 -2.45 7.20
CA LEU A 33 6.15 -2.01 7.73
C LEU A 33 6.27 -1.13 8.99
N ALA A 34 7.39 -1.17 9.69
CA ALA A 34 7.68 -0.31 10.83
C ALA A 34 8.35 1.02 10.42
N ALA A 35 8.79 1.15 9.16
CA ALA A 35 9.50 2.33 8.68
C ALA A 35 8.61 3.57 8.76
N SER A 36 9.19 4.68 9.22
CA SER A 36 8.56 6.00 9.33
C SER A 36 9.17 7.03 8.38
N GLU A 37 10.18 6.64 7.64
CA GLU A 37 10.85 7.46 6.65
C GLU A 37 9.89 7.82 5.51
N ARG A 38 10.03 9.02 4.98
CA ARG A 38 9.18 9.52 3.89
C ARG A 38 9.33 8.72 2.59
N GLU A 39 10.52 8.21 2.33
CA GLU A 39 10.84 7.41 1.16
C GLU A 39 11.53 6.12 1.61
N VAL A 40 10.99 4.97 1.21
CA VAL A 40 11.52 3.65 1.58
C VAL A 40 11.69 2.79 0.34
N PHE A 41 12.86 2.16 0.22
CA PHE A 41 13.16 1.16 -0.80
C PHE A 41 13.25 -0.21 -0.14
N TYR A 42 12.37 -1.12 -0.55
CA TYR A 42 12.35 -2.48 -0.03
C TYR A 42 12.90 -3.44 -1.07
N GLY A 43 14.14 -3.89 -0.86
CA GLY A 43 14.82 -4.86 -1.70
C GLY A 43 14.68 -6.29 -1.22
N GLY A 44 14.85 -7.25 -2.13
CA GLY A 44 14.91 -8.66 -1.79
C GLY A 44 14.49 -9.60 -2.92
N ALA A 45 14.78 -10.90 -2.75
CA ALA A 45 14.45 -11.95 -3.71
C ALA A 45 12.94 -12.13 -3.91
N ARG A 46 12.56 -12.87 -4.96
CA ARG A 46 11.16 -13.29 -5.19
C ARG A 46 10.65 -14.12 -4.02
N GLY A 47 9.36 -13.98 -3.72
CA GLY A 47 8.71 -14.73 -2.64
C GLY A 47 8.86 -14.12 -1.24
N GLY A 48 9.60 -13.02 -1.09
CA GLY A 48 9.84 -12.35 0.21
C GLY A 48 8.64 -11.57 0.78
N GLY A 49 7.43 -11.76 0.26
CA GLY A 49 6.23 -11.08 0.76
C GLY A 49 6.14 -9.59 0.45
N LYS A 50 6.99 -9.07 -0.46
CA LYS A 50 7.05 -7.65 -0.81
C LYS A 50 5.71 -7.10 -1.30
N SER A 51 5.05 -7.79 -2.23
CA SER A 51 3.74 -7.36 -2.77
C SER A 51 2.66 -7.30 -1.69
N TYR A 52 2.67 -8.23 -0.72
CA TYR A 52 1.75 -8.17 0.41
C TYR A 52 2.05 -7.01 1.35
N ALA A 53 3.33 -6.74 1.65
CA ALA A 53 3.71 -5.57 2.43
C ALA A 53 3.24 -4.26 1.77
N MET A 54 3.35 -4.18 0.43
CA MET A 54 2.87 -3.04 -0.34
C MET A 54 1.35 -2.89 -0.30
N LEU A 55 0.59 -3.98 -0.19
CA LEU A 55 -0.87 -3.93 -0.02
C LEU A 55 -1.29 -3.56 1.41
N VAL A 56 -0.50 -3.94 2.41
CA VAL A 56 -0.82 -3.71 3.82
C VAL A 56 -0.45 -2.29 4.26
N ASP A 57 0.69 -1.77 3.84
CA ASP A 57 1.20 -0.49 4.32
C ASP A 57 0.23 0.70 4.10
N PRO A 58 -0.44 0.87 2.94
CA PRO A 58 -1.38 1.98 2.73
C PRO A 58 -2.64 1.89 3.61
N LEU A 59 -2.89 0.75 4.24
CA LEU A 59 -4.04 0.59 5.15
C LEU A 59 -3.89 1.35 6.47
N ARG A 60 -2.68 1.80 6.82
CA ARG A 60 -2.41 2.53 8.08
C ARG A 60 -3.37 3.69 8.35
N TYR A 61 -3.77 4.40 7.28
CA TYR A 61 -4.59 5.60 7.38
C TYR A 61 -5.95 5.45 6.69
N CYS A 62 -6.39 4.23 6.40
CA CYS A 62 -7.68 4.00 5.73
C CYS A 62 -8.90 4.41 6.59
N ALA A 63 -8.72 4.69 7.89
CA ALA A 63 -9.74 5.30 8.75
C ALA A 63 -9.83 6.83 8.60
N LYS A 64 -8.92 7.46 7.87
CA LYS A 64 -8.87 8.92 7.66
C LYS A 64 -9.44 9.28 6.29
N ALA A 65 -10.44 10.15 6.25
CA ALA A 65 -11.17 10.54 5.02
C ALA A 65 -10.27 11.09 3.90
N ASN A 66 -9.20 11.82 4.27
CA ASN A 66 -8.29 12.45 3.32
C ASN A 66 -7.14 11.54 2.85
N HIS A 67 -7.12 10.27 3.28
CA HIS A 67 -6.12 9.33 2.83
C HIS A 67 -6.39 8.89 1.39
N ARG A 68 -5.40 9.09 0.53
CA ARG A 68 -5.40 8.64 -0.86
C ARG A 68 -4.09 7.93 -1.17
N ALA A 69 -4.17 6.66 -1.43
CA ALA A 69 -3.02 5.85 -1.81
C ALA A 69 -3.09 5.48 -3.30
N LEU A 70 -1.92 5.38 -3.93
CA LEU A 70 -1.75 4.90 -5.30
C LEU A 70 -0.72 3.79 -5.34
N LEU A 71 -1.11 2.61 -5.81
CA LEU A 71 -0.20 1.51 -6.12
C LEU A 71 0.02 1.45 -7.62
N VAL A 72 1.28 1.48 -8.03
CA VAL A 72 1.66 1.50 -9.46
C VAL A 72 2.47 0.26 -9.80
N ARG A 73 2.09 -0.39 -10.89
CA ARG A 73 2.90 -1.37 -11.61
C ARG A 73 3.23 -0.88 -13.01
N ARG A 74 4.21 -1.51 -13.64
CA ARG A 74 4.61 -1.10 -14.98
C ARG A 74 3.54 -1.38 -16.01
N THR A 75 2.96 -2.57 -16.00
CA THR A 75 1.99 -3.00 -17.00
C THR A 75 0.64 -3.39 -16.40
N MET A 76 -0.42 -3.34 -17.23
CA MET A 76 -1.76 -3.74 -16.80
C MET A 76 -1.87 -5.23 -16.43
N PRO A 77 -1.23 -6.19 -17.13
CA PRO A 77 -1.24 -7.60 -16.70
C PRO A 77 -0.66 -7.80 -15.30
N GLU A 78 0.45 -7.13 -14.98
CA GLU A 78 1.07 -7.21 -13.65
C GLU A 78 0.17 -6.57 -12.58
N LEU A 79 -0.51 -5.48 -12.93
CA LEU A 79 -1.44 -4.81 -12.03
C LEU A 79 -2.62 -5.71 -11.65
N ARG A 80 -3.13 -6.55 -12.57
CA ARG A 80 -4.24 -7.48 -12.30
C ARG A 80 -3.92 -8.45 -11.17
N ASP A 81 -2.70 -8.98 -11.14
CA ASP A 81 -2.27 -9.86 -10.03
C ASP A 81 -2.32 -9.15 -8.67
N LEU A 82 -1.87 -7.89 -8.64
CA LEU A 82 -1.90 -7.09 -7.43
C LEU A 82 -3.35 -6.76 -6.99
N ILE A 83 -4.23 -6.46 -7.95
CA ILE A 83 -5.66 -6.23 -7.69
C ILE A 83 -6.31 -7.49 -7.11
N GLN A 84 -6.07 -8.67 -7.69
CA GLN A 84 -6.63 -9.93 -7.18
C GLN A 84 -6.18 -10.20 -5.75
N LYS A 85 -4.90 -9.99 -5.44
CA LYS A 85 -4.38 -10.12 -4.08
C LYS A 85 -5.05 -9.14 -3.11
N SER A 86 -5.28 -7.90 -3.55
CA SER A 86 -5.99 -6.90 -2.75
C SER A 86 -7.44 -7.31 -2.47
N GLN A 87 -8.12 -7.88 -3.45
CA GLN A 87 -9.50 -8.35 -3.30
C GLN A 87 -9.60 -9.46 -2.25
N LEU A 88 -8.65 -10.39 -2.22
CA LEU A 88 -8.60 -11.44 -1.21
C LEU A 88 -8.30 -10.88 0.20
N LEU A 89 -7.37 -9.94 0.30
CA LEU A 89 -6.92 -9.38 1.56
C LEU A 89 -7.91 -8.36 2.14
N TYR A 90 -8.30 -7.37 1.33
CA TYR A 90 -9.10 -6.25 1.81
C TYR A 90 -10.55 -6.63 2.10
N SER A 91 -11.13 -7.58 1.33
CA SER A 91 -12.48 -8.08 1.60
C SER A 91 -12.59 -8.76 2.97
N LYS A 92 -11.51 -9.40 3.43
CA LYS A 92 -11.46 -10.01 4.78
C LYS A 92 -11.18 -8.97 5.86
N ALA A 93 -10.21 -8.07 5.61
CA ALA A 93 -9.77 -7.07 6.59
C ALA A 93 -10.80 -5.96 6.78
N PHE A 94 -11.48 -5.57 5.72
CA PHE A 94 -12.42 -4.45 5.69
C PHE A 94 -13.71 -4.83 4.94
N PRO A 95 -14.62 -5.61 5.53
CA PRO A 95 -15.83 -6.08 4.85
C PRO A 95 -16.73 -4.95 4.32
N SER A 96 -16.61 -3.76 4.90
CA SER A 96 -17.37 -2.57 4.48
C SER A 96 -16.69 -1.77 3.36
N ALA A 97 -15.46 -2.07 3.01
CA ALA A 97 -14.79 -1.45 1.87
C ALA A 97 -15.36 -1.98 0.55
N LYS A 98 -15.40 -1.13 -0.46
CA LYS A 98 -15.98 -1.46 -1.78
C LYS A 98 -14.96 -1.28 -2.88
N TRP A 99 -14.81 -2.31 -3.71
CA TRP A 99 -14.05 -2.25 -4.95
C TRP A 99 -14.86 -1.56 -6.06
N ARG A 100 -14.22 -0.64 -6.77
CA ARG A 100 -14.75 0.07 -7.94
C ARG A 100 -13.96 -0.34 -9.18
N GLU A 101 -14.57 -1.20 -10.02
CA GLU A 101 -13.85 -1.81 -11.16
C GLU A 101 -13.45 -0.81 -12.24
N GLN A 102 -14.28 0.19 -12.52
CA GLN A 102 -13.99 1.19 -13.55
C GLN A 102 -12.84 2.13 -13.13
N GLU A 103 -12.87 2.58 -11.90
CA GLU A 103 -11.87 3.47 -11.32
C GLU A 103 -10.63 2.72 -10.84
N LYS A 104 -10.70 1.39 -10.72
CA LYS A 104 -9.66 0.52 -10.14
C LYS A 104 -9.23 0.99 -8.76
N GLU A 105 -10.21 1.25 -7.90
CA GLU A 105 -9.95 1.73 -6.54
C GLU A 105 -10.79 1.02 -5.48
N TRP A 106 -10.21 0.89 -4.30
CA TRP A 106 -10.93 0.58 -3.08
C TRP A 106 -11.42 1.86 -2.41
N ARG A 107 -12.69 1.89 -2.02
CA ARG A 107 -13.28 2.95 -1.21
C ARG A 107 -13.63 2.42 0.17
N PHE A 108 -13.14 3.11 1.19
CA PHE A 108 -13.40 2.81 2.58
C PHE A 108 -14.55 3.66 3.12
N PRO A 109 -15.28 3.18 4.17
CA PRO A 109 -16.37 3.96 4.77
C PRO A 109 -15.97 5.35 5.26
N SER A 110 -14.72 5.53 5.65
CA SER A 110 -14.13 6.82 6.05
C SER A 110 -14.09 7.87 4.94
N GLY A 111 -14.13 7.44 3.67
CA GLY A 111 -13.82 8.24 2.50
C GLY A 111 -12.41 8.04 1.95
N ALA A 112 -11.55 7.30 2.66
CA ALA A 112 -10.22 6.94 2.17
C ALA A 112 -10.31 6.11 0.88
N LYS A 113 -9.28 6.23 0.03
CA LYS A 113 -9.20 5.53 -1.25
C LYS A 113 -7.82 4.91 -1.45
N ILE A 114 -7.80 3.71 -2.03
CA ILE A 114 -6.58 3.06 -2.51
C ILE A 114 -6.79 2.74 -3.98
N GLU A 115 -6.08 3.46 -4.84
CA GLU A 115 -6.14 3.38 -6.29
C GLU A 115 -5.02 2.47 -6.82
N PHE A 116 -5.34 1.70 -7.87
CA PHE A 116 -4.42 0.80 -8.55
C PHE A 116 -4.21 1.31 -9.97
N GLY A 117 -2.97 1.61 -10.30
CA GLY A 117 -2.62 2.18 -11.58
C GLY A 117 -1.41 1.51 -12.24
N TYR A 118 -1.23 1.77 -13.51
CA TYR A 118 -0.05 1.37 -14.25
C TYR A 118 0.59 2.58 -14.92
N ALA A 119 1.89 2.47 -15.15
CA ALA A 119 2.65 3.47 -15.89
C ALA A 119 3.82 2.77 -16.60
N GLU A 120 3.69 2.55 -17.88
CA GLU A 120 4.74 1.94 -18.70
C GLU A 120 5.72 3.00 -19.22
N ASN A 121 5.22 4.19 -19.46
CA ASN A 121 5.96 5.32 -20.02
C ASN A 121 5.44 6.66 -19.45
N MET A 122 6.08 7.77 -19.80
CA MET A 122 5.70 9.10 -19.33
C MET A 122 4.29 9.53 -19.77
N THR A 123 3.80 9.07 -20.92
CA THR A 123 2.42 9.39 -21.36
C THR A 123 1.39 8.77 -20.41
N ASP A 124 1.64 7.55 -19.94
CA ASP A 124 0.77 6.90 -18.97
C ASP A 124 0.74 7.64 -17.63
N VAL A 125 1.90 8.14 -17.21
CA VAL A 125 2.06 8.87 -15.94
C VAL A 125 1.29 10.19 -15.94
N LEU A 126 1.10 10.84 -17.09
CA LEU A 126 0.36 12.09 -17.18
C LEU A 126 -1.10 11.99 -16.69
N ARG A 127 -1.69 10.80 -16.67
CA ARG A 127 -3.03 10.57 -16.09
C ARG A 127 -3.11 10.93 -14.61
N TYR A 128 -1.99 10.89 -13.90
CA TYR A 128 -1.88 11.25 -12.49
C TYR A 128 -1.55 12.74 -12.27
N GLN A 129 -1.39 13.50 -13.34
CA GLN A 129 -1.12 14.94 -13.26
C GLN A 129 -2.28 15.67 -12.55
N GLY A 130 -1.94 16.53 -11.62
CA GLY A 130 -2.93 17.27 -10.84
C GLY A 130 -3.58 16.48 -9.71
N GLN A 131 -3.32 15.18 -9.61
CA GLN A 131 -3.75 14.37 -8.47
C GLN A 131 -2.85 14.60 -7.26
N SER A 132 -3.39 14.36 -6.07
CA SER A 132 -2.66 14.43 -4.81
C SER A 132 -2.83 13.13 -4.06
N TYR A 133 -1.72 12.52 -3.67
CA TYR A 133 -1.69 11.27 -2.91
C TYR A 133 -0.93 11.45 -1.62
N THR A 134 -1.39 10.81 -0.57
CA THR A 134 -0.69 10.75 0.72
C THR A 134 0.26 9.57 0.78
N TRP A 135 0.06 8.57 -0.06
CA TRP A 135 0.90 7.39 -0.15
C TRP A 135 1.02 6.94 -1.61
N ILE A 136 2.24 6.67 -2.07
CA ILE A 136 2.49 6.10 -3.39
C ILE A 136 3.42 4.91 -3.24
N GLY A 137 3.02 3.78 -3.80
CA GLY A 137 3.83 2.58 -3.91
C GLY A 137 4.14 2.22 -5.35
N ILE A 138 5.42 2.01 -5.69
CA ILE A 138 5.85 1.55 -7.01
C ILE A 138 6.43 0.16 -6.87
N ASP A 139 5.79 -0.81 -7.51
CA ASP A 139 6.28 -2.19 -7.57
C ASP A 139 7.25 -2.34 -8.76
N GLU A 140 8.31 -3.13 -8.55
CA GLU A 140 9.33 -3.42 -9.57
C GLU A 140 10.01 -2.15 -10.14
N LEU A 141 10.39 -1.21 -9.28
CA LEU A 141 11.03 0.04 -9.68
C LEU A 141 12.20 -0.14 -10.68
N PRO A 142 13.08 -1.16 -10.57
CA PRO A 142 14.17 -1.35 -11.52
C PRO A 142 13.76 -1.68 -12.95
N GLN A 143 12.50 -1.98 -13.20
CA GLN A 143 12.00 -2.19 -14.57
C GLN A 143 11.85 -0.89 -15.36
N TYR A 144 11.90 0.25 -14.70
CA TYR A 144 11.83 1.56 -15.35
C TYR A 144 13.22 1.99 -15.84
N PRO A 145 13.34 2.41 -17.11
CA PRO A 145 14.64 2.73 -17.71
C PRO A 145 15.24 4.06 -17.21
N SER A 146 14.42 4.92 -16.61
CA SER A 146 14.83 6.23 -16.07
C SER A 146 14.08 6.54 -14.77
N PRO A 147 14.58 7.47 -13.95
CA PRO A 147 13.92 7.90 -12.73
C PRO A 147 12.73 8.87 -12.98
N ASP A 148 12.40 9.18 -14.24
CA ASP A 148 11.43 10.24 -14.55
C ASP A 148 10.03 9.94 -14.02
N ILE A 149 9.57 8.69 -14.17
CA ILE A 149 8.27 8.24 -13.64
C ILE A 149 8.25 8.35 -12.12
N TYR A 150 9.32 7.91 -11.46
CA TYR A 150 9.45 8.03 -10.01
C TYR A 150 9.38 9.49 -9.56
N ASN A 151 10.16 10.37 -10.17
CA ASN A 151 10.21 11.78 -9.83
C ASN A 151 8.86 12.48 -10.08
N PHE A 152 8.19 12.13 -11.18
CA PHE A 152 6.86 12.66 -11.48
C PHE A 152 5.84 12.27 -10.40
N LEU A 153 5.75 10.98 -10.08
CA LEU A 153 4.83 10.48 -9.06
C LEU A 153 5.15 11.07 -7.68
N ARG A 154 6.43 11.20 -7.35
CA ARG A 154 6.89 11.85 -6.10
C ARG A 154 6.38 13.28 -5.97
N SER A 155 6.28 14.02 -7.07
CA SER A 155 5.75 15.39 -7.08
C SER A 155 4.25 15.47 -6.75
N SER A 156 3.54 14.36 -6.85
CA SER A 156 2.11 14.24 -6.50
C SER A 156 1.86 13.90 -5.02
N LEU A 157 2.93 13.68 -4.24
CA LEU A 157 2.83 13.43 -2.80
C LEU A 157 2.49 14.71 -2.04
N ARG A 158 1.27 14.79 -1.53
CA ARG A 158 0.76 15.92 -0.75
C ARG A 158 -0.23 15.44 0.29
N SER A 159 -0.23 16.06 1.45
CA SER A 159 -1.27 15.85 2.46
C SER A 159 -1.89 17.19 2.84
N VAL A 160 -3.20 17.25 2.86
CA VAL A 160 -3.98 18.36 3.40
C VAL A 160 -4.30 18.17 4.89
N ASP A 161 -4.08 16.97 5.38
CA ASP A 161 -4.33 16.55 6.75
C ASP A 161 -2.99 16.39 7.48
N LYS A 162 -2.79 17.13 8.57
CA LYS A 162 -1.56 17.09 9.36
C LYS A 162 -1.33 15.73 10.03
N ASP A 163 -2.40 14.98 10.26
CA ASP A 163 -2.37 13.66 10.89
C ASP A 163 -2.07 12.53 9.88
N ILE A 164 -1.94 12.85 8.60
CA ILE A 164 -1.59 11.89 7.55
C ILE A 164 -0.25 12.31 6.94
N PRO A 165 0.85 11.67 7.34
CA PRO A 165 2.13 11.91 6.69
C PRO A 165 2.15 11.38 5.26
N VAL A 166 3.03 11.91 4.42
CA VAL A 166 3.22 11.42 3.06
C VAL A 166 4.33 10.38 3.01
N TYR A 167 4.07 9.27 2.31
CA TYR A 167 5.02 8.18 2.11
C TYR A 167 5.15 7.80 0.64
N MET A 168 6.37 7.44 0.25
CA MET A 168 6.66 6.81 -1.03
C MET A 168 7.44 5.52 -0.81
N LEU A 169 6.88 4.42 -1.27
CA LEU A 169 7.46 3.10 -1.14
C LEU A 169 7.80 2.53 -2.51
N SER A 170 8.95 1.89 -2.62
CA SER A 170 9.37 1.27 -3.86
C SER A 170 9.89 -0.12 -3.62
N LEU A 171 9.41 -1.08 -4.38
CA LEU A 171 9.89 -2.45 -4.34
C LEU A 171 10.97 -2.67 -5.39
N ILE A 172 12.04 -3.34 -4.98
CA ILE A 172 13.20 -3.65 -5.81
C ILE A 172 13.44 -5.15 -5.76
N HIS A 173 13.55 -5.80 -6.91
CA HIS A 173 14.11 -7.15 -7.00
C HIS A 173 15.63 -7.08 -7.09
N ILE A 174 16.28 -7.90 -6.28
CA ILE A 174 17.73 -8.10 -6.29
C ILE A 174 18.00 -9.53 -6.74
#